data_864a15fed57eb315f0b0b69e64a058d7
#
_entry.id   864a15fed57eb315f0b0b69e64a058d7
#
_cell.length_a   1.000
_cell.length_b   1.000
_cell.length_c   1.000
_cell.angle_alpha   90.00
_cell.angle_beta   90.00
_cell.angle_gamma   90.00
#
_symmetry.space_group_name_H-M   'P 1'
#
loop_
_entity.id
_entity.type
_entity.pdbx_description
1 polymer ?
#
loop_
_entity_poly.entity_id
_entity_poly.type
_entity_poly.pdbx_seq_one_letter_code
_entity_poly.pdbx_strand_id
1 'polypeptide(L)'
;MPDPNAKETIVVALGGNALTQAGQSGTYREMCDNARVMASSIVELVEAGWKVVVTHGNGPQVGSLAVQQIAAVSQVPAQPLFSLVAMTQGQLGSLLTLALQEKLDVTKVVAVLTHVVVDVEDAAFSAPAKPIGPFYDQAEAARITNDLGWTMLEDSGRGYRRVVPSPQPLGILEAEAIGVLAASGSLVIACGGGGIPVTLTPTGYRGIDAVVDKDFSAQRLASSIGATALVMVTGVDAVAIDFGTPQQKTLHELPVDEAERYTAEGQFPPGSMGPKVESAVRFVREGGRMAVITSPEKLGTALAPSNRTAGTRIVPSAPESKKAFRSA
;
A
#
# COMPACT_ATOMS: atom_id res chain seq x y z
N MET A 1 33.15 -1.57 -3.48
CA MET A 1 32.39 -0.35 -3.18
C MET A 1 31.19 -0.36 -4.12
N PRO A 2 29.97 0.02 -3.68
CA PRO A 2 28.86 0.14 -4.61
C PRO A 2 29.20 1.20 -5.68
N ASP A 3 28.81 0.92 -6.93
CA ASP A 3 28.96 1.85 -8.05
C ASP A 3 28.22 3.15 -7.73
N PRO A 4 28.89 4.32 -7.66
CA PRO A 4 28.25 5.60 -7.37
C PRO A 4 27.22 6.00 -8.45
N ASN A 5 27.20 5.33 -9.61
CA ASN A 5 26.22 5.50 -10.69
C ASN A 5 25.14 4.43 -10.69
N ALA A 6 25.16 3.46 -9.76
CA ALA A 6 24.11 2.44 -9.70
C ALA A 6 22.78 3.10 -9.34
N LYS A 7 21.81 2.98 -10.24
CA LYS A 7 20.44 3.44 -10.00
C LYS A 7 19.87 2.73 -8.77
N GLU A 8 19.45 3.49 -7.78
CA GLU A 8 18.85 2.97 -6.55
C GLU A 8 17.42 2.48 -6.78
N THR A 9 17.01 1.45 -6.03
CA THR A 9 15.66 0.89 -6.10
C THR A 9 14.75 1.56 -5.08
N ILE A 10 13.53 1.90 -5.53
CA ILE A 10 12.46 2.41 -4.67
C ILE A 10 11.20 1.58 -4.81
N VAL A 11 10.41 1.51 -3.74
CA VAL A 11 9.05 0.98 -3.78
C VAL A 11 8.05 2.12 -3.68
N VAL A 12 7.10 2.17 -4.61
CA VAL A 12 6.01 3.16 -4.67
C VAL A 12 4.69 2.47 -4.37
N ALA A 13 4.08 2.77 -3.24
CA ALA A 13 2.78 2.24 -2.81
C ALA A 13 1.65 3.21 -3.19
N LEU A 14 0.91 2.87 -4.24
CA LEU A 14 -0.24 3.66 -4.68
C LEU A 14 -1.43 3.49 -3.73
N GLY A 15 -2.05 4.58 -3.31
CA GLY A 15 -3.19 4.60 -2.41
C GLY A 15 -4.38 3.77 -2.92
N GLY A 16 -5.26 3.34 -2.02
CA GLY A 16 -6.47 2.59 -2.39
C GLY A 16 -7.37 3.36 -3.35
N ASN A 17 -7.37 4.68 -3.29
CA ASN A 17 -8.12 5.56 -4.17
C ASN A 17 -7.33 6.01 -5.42
N ALA A 18 -6.13 5.51 -5.65
CA ALA A 18 -5.34 5.89 -6.82
C ALA A 18 -5.99 5.43 -8.13
N LEU A 19 -6.67 4.28 -8.11
CA LEU A 19 -7.32 3.70 -9.29
C LEU A 19 -8.86 3.81 -9.26
N THR A 20 -9.46 4.19 -8.13
CA THR A 20 -10.89 4.53 -8.01
C THR A 20 -11.01 5.66 -7.01
N GLN A 21 -11.23 6.87 -7.49
CA GLN A 21 -11.32 8.07 -6.65
C GLN A 21 -12.67 8.17 -5.92
N ALA A 22 -12.73 9.03 -4.90
CA ALA A 22 -13.99 9.32 -4.22
C ALA A 22 -15.05 9.84 -5.21
N GLY A 23 -16.25 9.30 -5.15
CA GLY A 23 -17.36 9.66 -6.06
C GLY A 23 -17.37 8.93 -7.40
N GLN A 24 -16.35 8.13 -7.72
CA GLN A 24 -16.34 7.27 -8.90
C GLN A 24 -17.02 5.92 -8.62
N SER A 25 -17.66 5.37 -9.65
CA SER A 25 -18.30 4.05 -9.61
C SER A 25 -17.30 2.89 -9.77
N GLY A 26 -16.06 3.17 -10.18
CA GLY A 26 -15.02 2.16 -10.45
C GLY A 26 -15.24 1.44 -11.79
N THR A 27 -15.77 2.16 -12.79
CA THR A 27 -15.87 1.63 -14.17
C THR A 27 -14.47 1.41 -14.74
N TYR A 28 -14.36 0.51 -15.73
CA TYR A 28 -13.09 0.24 -16.41
C TYR A 28 -12.47 1.53 -16.99
N ARG A 29 -13.29 2.41 -17.56
CA ARG A 29 -12.84 3.69 -18.12
C ARG A 29 -12.25 4.61 -17.04
N GLU A 30 -12.94 4.78 -15.92
CA GLU A 30 -12.45 5.59 -14.79
C GLU A 30 -11.10 5.05 -14.27
N MET A 31 -10.99 3.72 -14.12
CA MET A 31 -9.74 3.08 -13.71
C MET A 31 -8.61 3.29 -14.71
N CYS A 32 -8.88 3.23 -16.03
CA CYS A 32 -7.89 3.54 -17.07
C CYS A 32 -7.41 4.99 -17.00
N ASP A 33 -8.33 5.93 -16.86
CA ASP A 33 -7.99 7.36 -16.80
C ASP A 33 -7.15 7.67 -15.54
N ASN A 34 -7.52 7.10 -14.40
CA ASN A 34 -6.73 7.22 -13.16
C ASN A 34 -5.34 6.57 -13.29
N ALA A 35 -5.25 5.40 -13.93
CA ALA A 35 -3.97 4.71 -14.14
C ALA A 35 -3.01 5.54 -15.01
N ARG A 36 -3.50 6.24 -16.04
CA ARG A 36 -2.68 7.14 -16.87
C ARG A 36 -2.11 8.31 -16.07
N VAL A 37 -2.90 8.87 -15.14
CA VAL A 37 -2.40 9.92 -14.23
C VAL A 37 -1.27 9.38 -13.37
N MET A 38 -1.45 8.21 -12.74
CA MET A 38 -0.41 7.59 -11.92
C MET A 38 0.83 7.22 -12.74
N ALA A 39 0.63 6.69 -13.96
CA ALA A 39 1.74 6.34 -14.86
C ALA A 39 2.62 7.55 -15.18
N SER A 40 2.05 8.74 -15.36
CA SER A 40 2.82 9.95 -15.63
C SER A 40 3.81 10.25 -14.49
N SER A 41 3.35 10.27 -13.24
CA SER A 41 4.20 10.55 -12.08
C SER A 41 5.23 9.43 -11.82
N ILE A 42 4.89 8.17 -12.13
CA ILE A 42 5.83 7.05 -12.03
C ILE A 42 6.94 7.17 -13.08
N VAL A 43 6.60 7.60 -14.31
CA VAL A 43 7.58 7.81 -15.40
C VAL A 43 8.58 8.90 -15.01
N GLU A 44 8.16 9.99 -14.38
CA GLU A 44 9.06 11.05 -13.87
C GLU A 44 10.12 10.46 -12.90
N LEU A 45 9.75 9.51 -12.05
CA LEU A 45 10.71 8.83 -11.17
C LEU A 45 11.70 7.96 -11.95
N VAL A 46 11.24 7.25 -12.99
CA VAL A 46 12.10 6.44 -13.87
C VAL A 46 13.08 7.33 -14.63
N GLU A 47 12.61 8.47 -15.16
CA GLU A 47 13.42 9.48 -15.87
C GLU A 47 14.42 10.15 -14.93
N ALA A 48 14.05 10.36 -13.66
CA ALA A 48 14.96 10.83 -12.62
C ALA A 48 16.04 9.78 -12.23
N GLY A 49 15.99 8.59 -12.82
CA GLY A 49 17.02 7.56 -12.66
C GLY A 49 16.72 6.48 -11.63
N TRP A 50 15.54 6.45 -11.03
CA TRP A 50 15.17 5.41 -10.07
C TRP A 50 14.81 4.09 -10.75
N LYS A 51 15.13 2.95 -10.12
CA LYS A 51 14.52 1.66 -10.40
C LYS A 51 13.24 1.56 -9.57
N VAL A 52 12.11 1.39 -10.23
CA VAL A 52 10.81 1.54 -9.58
C VAL A 52 10.10 0.19 -9.48
N VAL A 53 9.69 -0.16 -8.26
CA VAL A 53 8.73 -1.22 -7.98
C VAL A 53 7.44 -0.57 -7.49
N VAL A 54 6.31 -0.89 -8.13
CA VAL A 54 5.00 -0.31 -7.84
C VAL A 54 4.15 -1.33 -7.12
N THR A 55 3.53 -0.93 -6.01
CA THR A 55 2.44 -1.68 -5.39
C THR A 55 1.16 -0.84 -5.42
N HIS A 56 -0.01 -1.48 -5.35
CA HIS A 56 -1.30 -0.78 -5.40
C HIS A 56 -2.30 -1.41 -4.42
N GLY A 57 -3.29 -0.62 -3.96
CA GLY A 57 -4.45 -1.16 -3.25
C GLY A 57 -5.46 -1.80 -4.22
N ASN A 58 -6.41 -2.56 -3.67
CA ASN A 58 -7.49 -3.22 -4.41
C ASN A 58 -8.85 -3.21 -3.68
N GLY A 59 -8.97 -2.52 -2.55
CA GLY A 59 -10.15 -2.59 -1.68
C GLY A 59 -11.49 -2.46 -2.41
N PRO A 60 -11.71 -1.43 -3.26
CA PRO A 60 -12.93 -1.33 -4.07
C PRO A 60 -13.11 -2.52 -5.01
N GLN A 61 -12.07 -2.92 -5.72
CA GLN A 61 -12.15 -3.95 -6.78
C GLN A 61 -12.38 -5.35 -6.20
N VAL A 62 -11.66 -5.74 -5.16
CA VAL A 62 -11.85 -7.07 -4.53
C VAL A 62 -13.23 -7.19 -3.89
N GLY A 63 -13.75 -6.10 -3.32
CA GLY A 63 -15.09 -6.10 -2.78
C GLY A 63 -16.17 -6.15 -3.86
N SER A 64 -15.99 -5.45 -4.99
CA SER A 64 -16.90 -5.54 -6.14
C SER A 64 -16.91 -6.96 -6.71
N LEU A 65 -15.76 -7.61 -6.83
CA LEU A 65 -15.68 -9.03 -7.21
C LEU A 65 -16.42 -9.93 -6.21
N ALA A 66 -16.29 -9.68 -4.92
CA ALA A 66 -17.00 -10.46 -3.89
C ALA A 66 -18.52 -10.33 -4.04
N VAL A 67 -19.05 -9.14 -4.35
CA VAL A 67 -20.47 -8.92 -4.65
C VAL A 67 -20.89 -9.69 -5.90
N GLN A 68 -20.09 -9.65 -6.96
CA GLN A 68 -20.35 -10.39 -8.21
C GLN A 68 -20.38 -11.91 -7.98
N GLN A 69 -19.48 -12.45 -7.13
CA GLN A 69 -19.49 -13.87 -6.77
C GLN A 69 -20.80 -14.28 -6.09
N ILE A 70 -21.28 -13.50 -5.13
CA ILE A 70 -22.53 -13.78 -4.43
C ILE A 70 -23.73 -13.66 -5.39
N ALA A 71 -23.76 -12.65 -6.26
CA ALA A 71 -24.84 -12.47 -7.21
C ALA A 71 -24.97 -13.64 -8.22
N ALA A 72 -23.86 -14.29 -8.56
CA ALA A 72 -23.82 -15.39 -9.52
C ALA A 72 -23.74 -16.79 -8.89
N VAL A 73 -23.75 -16.93 -7.55
CA VAL A 73 -23.49 -18.19 -6.84
C VAL A 73 -24.46 -19.32 -7.20
N SER A 74 -25.69 -18.98 -7.60
CA SER A 74 -26.69 -19.96 -8.07
C SER A 74 -26.39 -20.54 -9.45
N GLN A 75 -25.49 -19.93 -10.21
CA GLN A 75 -25.14 -20.32 -11.58
C GLN A 75 -23.73 -20.91 -11.66
N VAL A 76 -22.77 -20.33 -10.90
CA VAL A 76 -21.36 -20.77 -10.88
C VAL A 76 -20.83 -20.74 -9.43
N PRO A 77 -19.93 -21.66 -9.04
CA PRO A 77 -19.36 -21.66 -7.71
C PRO A 77 -18.57 -20.37 -7.41
N ALA A 78 -18.81 -19.78 -6.24
CA ALA A 78 -18.06 -18.63 -5.78
C ALA A 78 -16.58 -18.99 -5.49
N GLN A 79 -15.68 -18.06 -5.80
CA GLN A 79 -14.26 -18.19 -5.49
C GLN A 79 -13.95 -17.64 -4.09
N PRO A 80 -12.97 -18.21 -3.36
CA PRO A 80 -12.56 -17.69 -2.06
C PRO A 80 -11.89 -16.31 -2.18
N LEU A 81 -11.84 -15.56 -1.08
CA LEU A 81 -11.38 -14.17 -1.08
C LEU A 81 -9.93 -14.03 -1.55
N PHE A 82 -9.03 -14.93 -1.16
CA PHE A 82 -7.63 -14.89 -1.63
C PHE A 82 -7.51 -15.06 -3.15
N SER A 83 -8.40 -15.84 -3.77
CA SER A 83 -8.48 -15.99 -5.22
C SER A 83 -8.97 -14.68 -5.87
N LEU A 84 -9.92 -13.98 -5.25
CA LEU A 84 -10.35 -12.66 -5.73
C LEU A 84 -9.23 -11.62 -5.64
N VAL A 85 -8.38 -11.70 -4.60
CA VAL A 85 -7.16 -10.86 -4.54
C VAL A 85 -6.25 -11.15 -5.73
N ALA A 86 -6.02 -12.42 -6.08
CA ALA A 86 -5.23 -12.80 -7.26
C ALA A 86 -5.85 -12.26 -8.57
N MET A 87 -7.18 -12.33 -8.73
CA MET A 87 -7.88 -11.76 -9.88
C MET A 87 -7.66 -10.25 -9.98
N THR A 88 -7.71 -9.52 -8.84
CA THR A 88 -7.46 -8.07 -8.84
C THR A 88 -6.02 -7.72 -9.17
N GLN A 89 -5.04 -8.56 -8.80
CA GLN A 89 -3.65 -8.35 -9.23
C GLN A 89 -3.52 -8.45 -10.75
N GLY A 90 -4.15 -9.44 -11.38
CA GLY A 90 -4.18 -9.56 -12.83
C GLY A 90 -4.87 -8.37 -13.50
N GLN A 91 -6.04 -7.97 -13.02
CA GLN A 91 -6.81 -6.85 -13.56
C GLN A 91 -6.04 -5.52 -13.46
N LEU A 92 -5.63 -5.14 -12.26
CA LEU A 92 -4.99 -3.84 -12.00
C LEU A 92 -3.55 -3.81 -12.49
N GLY A 93 -2.82 -4.94 -12.39
CA GLY A 93 -1.48 -5.08 -12.95
C GLY A 93 -1.48 -4.90 -14.46
N SER A 94 -2.41 -5.54 -15.17
CA SER A 94 -2.58 -5.35 -16.62
C SER A 94 -2.91 -3.89 -16.98
N LEU A 95 -3.83 -3.28 -16.25
CA LEU A 95 -4.26 -1.89 -16.49
C LEU A 95 -3.11 -0.90 -16.29
N LEU A 96 -2.35 -1.03 -15.20
CA LEU A 96 -1.16 -0.21 -14.94
C LEU A 96 -0.05 -0.46 -15.98
N THR A 97 0.16 -1.73 -16.37
CA THR A 97 1.12 -2.08 -17.41
C THR A 97 0.80 -1.35 -18.71
N LEU A 98 -0.45 -1.39 -19.17
CA LEU A 98 -0.86 -0.71 -20.39
C LEU A 98 -0.68 0.81 -20.29
N ALA A 99 -1.06 1.42 -19.16
CA ALA A 99 -0.89 2.85 -18.95
C ALA A 99 0.59 3.29 -18.92
N LEU A 100 1.48 2.47 -18.35
CA LEU A 100 2.91 2.74 -18.31
C LEU A 100 3.57 2.55 -19.69
N GLN A 101 3.10 1.56 -20.46
CA GLN A 101 3.60 1.29 -21.81
C GLN A 101 3.24 2.38 -22.82
N GLU A 102 2.23 3.21 -22.55
CA GLU A 102 1.97 4.41 -23.38
C GLU A 102 3.14 5.42 -23.33
N LYS A 103 4.02 5.34 -22.33
CA LYS A 103 5.07 6.32 -22.02
C LYS A 103 6.48 5.73 -21.94
N LEU A 104 6.61 4.44 -21.71
CA LEU A 104 7.88 3.72 -21.55
C LEU A 104 8.01 2.63 -22.63
N ASP A 105 9.25 2.21 -22.88
CA ASP A 105 9.50 1.03 -23.72
C ASP A 105 8.76 -0.20 -23.16
N VAL A 106 7.93 -0.81 -24.01
CA VAL A 106 7.01 -1.92 -23.75
C VAL A 106 7.69 -3.10 -23.04
N THR A 107 8.98 -3.34 -23.34
CA THR A 107 9.71 -4.52 -22.86
C THR A 107 10.16 -4.42 -21.41
N LYS A 108 9.94 -3.28 -20.76
CA LYS A 108 10.48 -2.99 -19.41
C LYS A 108 9.44 -2.94 -18.29
N VAL A 109 8.18 -3.20 -18.57
CA VAL A 109 7.12 -3.21 -17.54
C VAL A 109 6.63 -4.62 -17.31
N VAL A 110 6.73 -5.12 -16.08
CA VAL A 110 6.36 -6.48 -15.69
C VAL A 110 5.43 -6.47 -14.49
N ALA A 111 4.28 -7.12 -14.61
CA ALA A 111 3.39 -7.39 -13.47
C ALA A 111 3.63 -8.81 -12.94
N VAL A 112 3.89 -8.93 -11.65
CA VAL A 112 4.16 -10.19 -10.95
C VAL A 112 3.02 -10.50 -10.00
N LEU A 113 2.38 -11.67 -10.19
CA LEU A 113 1.49 -12.21 -9.16
C LEU A 113 2.30 -12.51 -7.91
N THR A 114 1.86 -11.96 -6.78
CA THR A 114 2.68 -11.93 -5.56
C THR A 114 1.90 -12.51 -4.39
N HIS A 115 2.51 -13.48 -3.70
CA HIS A 115 1.97 -14.11 -2.50
C HIS A 115 2.62 -13.53 -1.25
N VAL A 116 1.80 -13.28 -0.23
CA VAL A 116 2.22 -12.74 1.06
C VAL A 116 1.95 -13.76 2.16
N VAL A 117 3.00 -14.17 2.84
CA VAL A 117 2.90 -15.12 3.96
C VAL A 117 2.33 -14.41 5.18
N VAL A 118 1.33 -15.01 5.80
CA VAL A 118 0.69 -14.53 7.03
C VAL A 118 0.60 -15.66 8.07
N ASP A 119 0.48 -15.26 9.35
CA ASP A 119 0.24 -16.21 10.44
C ASP A 119 -1.27 -16.49 10.57
N VAL A 120 -1.66 -17.75 10.63
CA VAL A 120 -3.06 -18.15 10.87
C VAL A 120 -3.56 -17.76 12.26
N GLU A 121 -2.64 -17.63 13.23
CA GLU A 121 -2.94 -17.23 14.61
C GLU A 121 -2.97 -15.72 14.81
N ASP A 122 -2.79 -14.92 13.72
CA ASP A 122 -2.87 -13.45 13.83
C ASP A 122 -4.26 -13.04 14.35
N ALA A 123 -4.26 -12.15 15.35
CA ALA A 123 -5.48 -11.65 15.99
C ALA A 123 -6.49 -11.03 14.99
N ALA A 124 -6.02 -10.56 13.84
CA ALA A 124 -6.87 -10.01 12.78
C ALA A 124 -7.93 -11.01 12.27
N PHE A 125 -7.67 -12.32 12.35
CA PHE A 125 -8.66 -13.33 11.98
C PHE A 125 -9.85 -13.38 12.94
N SER A 126 -9.63 -13.08 14.22
CA SER A 126 -10.68 -13.01 15.24
C SER A 126 -11.37 -11.63 15.30
N ALA A 127 -10.71 -10.58 14.78
CA ALA A 127 -11.21 -9.19 14.80
C ALA A 127 -11.07 -8.54 13.41
N PRO A 128 -11.87 -8.94 12.40
CA PRO A 128 -11.83 -8.36 11.07
C PRO A 128 -12.07 -6.85 11.08
N ALA A 129 -11.16 -6.07 10.46
CA ALA A 129 -11.23 -4.62 10.47
C ALA A 129 -10.93 -3.95 9.11
N LYS A 130 -10.50 -4.70 8.09
CA LYS A 130 -10.13 -4.15 6.77
C LYS A 130 -11.36 -3.94 5.90
N PRO A 131 -11.76 -2.68 5.60
CA PRO A 131 -12.94 -2.42 4.78
C PRO A 131 -12.65 -2.72 3.30
N ILE A 132 -13.58 -3.43 2.66
CA ILE A 132 -13.58 -3.76 1.23
C ILE A 132 -14.96 -3.49 0.61
N GLY A 133 -14.97 -3.34 -0.70
CA GLY A 133 -16.22 -3.23 -1.48
C GLY A 133 -16.90 -1.86 -1.41
N PRO A 134 -18.16 -1.79 -1.86
CA PRO A 134 -18.95 -0.58 -1.87
C PRO A 134 -19.41 -0.16 -0.46
N PHE A 135 -19.97 1.04 -0.38
CA PHE A 135 -20.65 1.53 0.81
C PHE A 135 -22.13 1.14 0.77
N TYR A 136 -22.66 0.83 1.92
CA TYR A 136 -24.06 0.48 2.16
C TYR A 136 -24.67 1.39 3.21
N ASP A 137 -25.98 1.60 3.15
CA ASP A 137 -26.67 2.21 4.26
C ASP A 137 -26.84 1.20 5.43
N GLN A 138 -27.33 1.68 6.58
CA GLN A 138 -27.47 0.87 7.78
C GLN A 138 -28.46 -0.31 7.60
N ALA A 139 -29.54 -0.10 6.86
CA ALA A 139 -30.55 -1.13 6.64
C ALA A 139 -30.05 -2.23 5.71
N GLU A 140 -29.35 -1.84 4.63
CA GLU A 140 -28.69 -2.78 3.71
C GLU A 140 -27.58 -3.56 4.42
N ALA A 141 -26.75 -2.91 5.24
CA ALA A 141 -25.70 -3.56 6.00
C ALA A 141 -26.26 -4.63 6.97
N ALA A 142 -27.34 -4.31 7.69
CA ALA A 142 -28.02 -5.26 8.56
C ALA A 142 -28.55 -6.47 7.78
N ARG A 143 -29.17 -6.25 6.62
CA ARG A 143 -29.65 -7.32 5.75
C ARG A 143 -28.51 -8.21 5.25
N ILE A 144 -27.40 -7.61 4.77
CA ILE A 144 -26.22 -8.34 4.30
C ILE A 144 -25.61 -9.19 5.41
N THR A 145 -25.53 -8.65 6.64
CA THR A 145 -25.04 -9.41 7.80
C THR A 145 -25.93 -10.64 8.07
N ASN A 146 -27.26 -10.48 8.05
CA ASN A 146 -28.19 -11.58 8.30
C ASN A 146 -28.18 -12.63 7.17
N ASP A 147 -28.18 -12.18 5.91
CA ASP A 147 -28.32 -13.07 4.75
C ASP A 147 -27.02 -13.79 4.38
N LEU A 148 -25.88 -13.11 4.54
CA LEU A 148 -24.56 -13.59 4.07
C LEU A 148 -23.56 -13.87 5.19
N GLY A 149 -23.87 -13.50 6.43
CA GLY A 149 -22.94 -13.64 7.56
C GLY A 149 -21.70 -12.71 7.46
N TRP A 150 -21.76 -11.66 6.63
CA TRP A 150 -20.63 -10.74 6.51
C TRP A 150 -20.58 -9.81 7.72
N THR A 151 -19.36 -9.54 8.19
CA THR A 151 -19.13 -8.50 9.19
C THR A 151 -19.14 -7.14 8.49
N MET A 152 -20.03 -6.26 8.94
CA MET A 152 -20.20 -4.91 8.40
C MET A 152 -19.84 -3.89 9.48
N LEU A 153 -18.96 -2.94 9.15
CA LEU A 153 -18.59 -1.83 10.05
C LEU A 153 -18.78 -0.48 9.36
N GLU A 154 -19.07 0.54 10.14
CA GLU A 154 -19.11 1.91 9.66
C GLU A 154 -17.70 2.37 9.25
N ASP A 155 -17.58 3.01 8.10
CA ASP A 155 -16.32 3.51 7.56
C ASP A 155 -16.34 5.04 7.41
N SER A 156 -15.83 5.72 8.42
CA SER A 156 -15.52 7.16 8.40
C SER A 156 -16.72 8.06 8.08
N GLY A 157 -17.90 7.76 8.60
CA GLY A 157 -19.14 8.54 8.40
C GLY A 157 -19.73 8.48 6.99
N ARG A 158 -19.19 7.62 6.11
CA ARG A 158 -19.63 7.47 4.70
C ARG A 158 -20.63 6.34 4.49
N GLY A 159 -20.93 5.56 5.54
CA GLY A 159 -21.77 4.38 5.53
C GLY A 159 -21.03 3.13 5.96
N TYR A 160 -21.65 1.98 5.75
CA TYR A 160 -21.13 0.67 6.19
C TYR A 160 -20.41 -0.03 5.06
N ARG A 161 -19.33 -0.75 5.39
CA ARG A 161 -18.61 -1.62 4.45
C ARG A 161 -18.38 -3.00 5.06
N ARG A 162 -18.27 -4.01 4.18
CA ARG A 162 -17.77 -5.31 4.60
C ARG A 162 -16.34 -5.17 5.13
N VAL A 163 -16.06 -5.78 6.29
CA VAL A 163 -14.71 -5.89 6.81
C VAL A 163 -14.24 -7.35 6.79
N VAL A 164 -12.95 -7.52 6.52
CA VAL A 164 -12.28 -8.82 6.43
C VAL A 164 -11.00 -8.82 7.27
N PRO A 165 -10.44 -9.99 7.62
CA PRO A 165 -9.15 -10.07 8.30
C PRO A 165 -8.04 -9.35 7.52
N SER A 166 -7.14 -8.67 8.24
CA SER A 166 -5.97 -8.00 7.67
C SER A 166 -4.74 -8.31 8.51
N PRO A 167 -4.21 -9.55 8.42
CA PRO A 167 -3.06 -9.97 9.19
C PRO A 167 -1.78 -9.25 8.75
N GLN A 168 -0.75 -9.26 9.62
CA GLN A 168 0.56 -8.70 9.33
C GLN A 168 1.31 -9.56 8.30
N PRO A 169 1.97 -8.95 7.28
CA PRO A 169 2.81 -9.67 6.32
C PRO A 169 4.10 -10.14 6.99
N LEU A 170 4.35 -11.46 6.99
CA LEU A 170 5.59 -12.05 7.50
C LEU A 170 6.68 -12.12 6.43
N GLY A 171 6.30 -12.34 5.17
CA GLY A 171 7.23 -12.46 4.05
C GLY A 171 6.51 -12.43 2.71
N ILE A 172 7.29 -12.28 1.65
CA ILE A 172 6.80 -12.23 0.26
C ILE A 172 7.54 -13.32 -0.52
N LEU A 173 6.80 -14.26 -1.10
CA LEU A 173 7.41 -15.43 -1.74
C LEU A 173 8.25 -15.06 -2.96
N GLU A 174 7.80 -14.09 -3.75
CA GLU A 174 8.45 -13.67 -4.99
C GLU A 174 9.45 -12.52 -4.80
N ALA A 175 9.81 -12.14 -3.56
CA ALA A 175 10.67 -10.98 -3.28
C ALA A 175 12.01 -11.04 -4.02
N GLU A 176 12.68 -12.20 -4.05
CA GLU A 176 13.96 -12.36 -4.75
C GLU A 176 13.79 -12.13 -6.26
N ALA A 177 12.79 -12.72 -6.88
CA ALA A 177 12.51 -12.56 -8.31
C ALA A 177 12.18 -11.10 -8.66
N ILE A 178 11.39 -10.42 -7.81
CA ILE A 178 11.05 -9.00 -7.95
C ILE A 178 12.33 -8.15 -7.88
N GLY A 179 13.21 -8.44 -6.92
CA GLY A 179 14.50 -7.76 -6.76
C GLY A 179 15.40 -7.91 -7.99
N VAL A 180 15.49 -9.12 -8.55
CA VAL A 180 16.26 -9.40 -9.79
C VAL A 180 15.69 -8.62 -10.97
N LEU A 181 14.38 -8.63 -11.16
CA LEU A 181 13.72 -7.87 -12.25
C LEU A 181 13.95 -6.36 -12.09
N ALA A 182 13.80 -5.81 -10.90
CA ALA A 182 14.09 -4.40 -10.64
C ALA A 182 15.56 -4.06 -10.87
N ALA A 183 16.48 -4.92 -10.44
CA ALA A 183 17.92 -4.75 -10.65
C ALA A 183 18.29 -4.75 -12.13
N SER A 184 17.61 -5.55 -12.97
CA SER A 184 17.80 -5.58 -14.42
C SER A 184 17.27 -4.35 -15.16
N GLY A 185 16.59 -3.42 -14.45
CA GLY A 185 16.03 -2.19 -15.00
C GLY A 185 14.58 -2.30 -15.44
N SER A 186 13.89 -3.38 -15.09
CA SER A 186 12.45 -3.50 -15.30
C SER A 186 11.70 -2.66 -14.27
N LEU A 187 10.63 -1.97 -14.69
CA LEU A 187 9.59 -1.45 -13.79
C LEU A 187 8.70 -2.63 -13.40
N VAL A 188 8.63 -2.93 -12.11
CA VAL A 188 7.89 -4.09 -11.62
C VAL A 188 6.62 -3.66 -10.89
N ILE A 189 5.48 -4.24 -11.24
CA ILE A 189 4.22 -4.09 -10.50
C ILE A 189 4.06 -5.37 -9.67
N ALA A 190 4.03 -5.25 -8.34
CA ALA A 190 4.02 -6.38 -7.42
C ALA A 190 3.20 -6.09 -6.16
N CYS A 191 2.89 -7.10 -5.36
CA CYS A 191 2.12 -7.00 -4.11
C CYS A 191 0.79 -6.24 -4.27
N GLY A 192 0.15 -6.34 -5.43
CA GLY A 192 -1.14 -5.70 -5.67
C GLY A 192 -2.18 -6.15 -4.63
N GLY A 193 -2.93 -5.18 -4.08
CA GLY A 193 -3.92 -5.43 -3.04
C GLY A 193 -3.35 -5.90 -1.70
N GLY A 194 -2.06 -5.71 -1.47
CA GLY A 194 -1.34 -6.22 -0.31
C GLY A 194 -0.78 -7.63 -0.49
N GLY A 195 -0.91 -8.21 -1.69
CA GLY A 195 -0.49 -9.57 -2.02
C GLY A 195 -1.57 -10.63 -1.75
N ILE A 196 -1.44 -11.77 -2.40
CA ILE A 196 -2.32 -12.95 -2.21
C ILE A 196 -1.95 -13.59 -0.87
N PRO A 197 -2.84 -13.57 0.15
CA PRO A 197 -2.50 -14.10 1.45
C PRO A 197 -2.39 -15.62 1.44
N VAL A 198 -1.26 -16.12 1.93
CA VAL A 198 -0.99 -17.57 2.07
C VAL A 198 -0.42 -17.87 3.44
N THR A 199 -0.65 -19.09 3.91
CA THR A 199 -0.06 -19.61 5.13
C THR A 199 0.78 -20.85 4.83
N LEU A 200 1.83 -21.08 5.63
CA LEU A 200 2.65 -22.28 5.53
C LEU A 200 1.93 -23.46 6.20
N THR A 201 1.87 -24.58 5.50
CA THR A 201 1.34 -25.85 6.01
C THR A 201 2.41 -26.96 5.87
N PRO A 202 2.22 -28.13 6.46
CA PRO A 202 3.17 -29.26 6.29
C PRO A 202 3.38 -29.67 4.82
N THR A 203 2.44 -29.37 3.93
CA THR A 203 2.47 -29.75 2.51
C THR A 203 2.82 -28.56 1.58
N GLY A 204 3.21 -27.41 2.12
CA GLY A 204 3.52 -26.18 1.35
C GLY A 204 2.58 -25.04 1.67
N TYR A 205 2.54 -24.04 0.82
CA TYR A 205 1.70 -22.85 1.02
C TYR A 205 0.25 -23.10 0.59
N ARG A 206 -0.68 -22.51 1.34
CA ARG A 206 -2.12 -22.54 1.05
C ARG A 206 -2.71 -21.14 1.17
N GLY A 207 -3.60 -20.76 0.25
CA GLY A 207 -4.37 -19.52 0.33
C GLY A 207 -5.27 -19.46 1.58
N ILE A 208 -5.39 -18.27 2.16
CA ILE A 208 -6.24 -18.00 3.34
C ILE A 208 -7.06 -16.73 3.09
N ASP A 209 -8.34 -16.73 3.52
CA ASP A 209 -9.25 -15.61 3.28
C ASP A 209 -8.92 -14.40 4.15
N ALA A 210 -8.22 -13.45 3.56
CA ALA A 210 -7.81 -12.18 4.16
C ALA A 210 -7.54 -11.13 3.06
N VAL A 211 -7.37 -9.87 3.44
CA VAL A 211 -6.82 -8.80 2.59
C VAL A 211 -5.77 -8.07 3.39
N VAL A 212 -4.51 -8.32 3.08
CA VAL A 212 -3.37 -7.72 3.78
C VAL A 212 -3.30 -6.22 3.49
N ASP A 213 -2.90 -5.41 4.47
CA ASP A 213 -2.73 -3.98 4.24
C ASP A 213 -1.54 -3.72 3.30
N LYS A 214 -1.81 -3.00 2.22
CA LYS A 214 -0.80 -2.72 1.18
C LYS A 214 0.40 -1.92 1.71
N ASP A 215 0.20 -1.07 2.73
CA ASP A 215 1.28 -0.22 3.26
C ASP A 215 2.29 -1.10 4.01
N PHE A 216 1.82 -2.08 4.80
CA PHE A 216 2.68 -3.08 5.44
C PHE A 216 3.33 -4.03 4.42
N SER A 217 2.59 -4.46 3.39
CA SER A 217 3.17 -5.30 2.33
C SER A 217 4.21 -4.55 1.52
N ALA A 218 3.97 -3.27 1.20
CA ALA A 218 4.95 -2.42 0.53
C ALA A 218 6.22 -2.23 1.36
N GLN A 219 6.07 -2.03 2.68
CA GLN A 219 7.19 -1.96 3.61
C GLN A 219 7.98 -3.27 3.62
N ARG A 220 7.28 -4.43 3.77
CA ARG A 220 7.92 -5.75 3.78
C ARG A 220 8.65 -6.03 2.46
N LEU A 221 8.05 -5.69 1.32
CA LEU A 221 8.69 -5.81 0.01
C LEU A 221 9.93 -4.92 -0.08
N ALA A 222 9.81 -3.64 0.29
CA ALA A 222 10.90 -2.68 0.22
C ALA A 222 12.11 -3.15 1.04
N SER A 223 11.89 -3.62 2.27
CA SER A 223 12.93 -4.19 3.12
C SER A 223 13.53 -5.46 2.51
N SER A 224 12.69 -6.38 1.99
CA SER A 224 13.15 -7.66 1.45
C SER A 224 14.02 -7.53 0.21
N ILE A 225 13.77 -6.52 -0.65
CA ILE A 225 14.55 -6.28 -1.88
C ILE A 225 15.68 -5.25 -1.67
N GLY A 226 15.90 -4.77 -0.44
CA GLY A 226 16.92 -3.76 -0.14
C GLY A 226 16.66 -2.42 -0.83
N ALA A 227 15.40 -2.00 -0.94
CA ALA A 227 15.06 -0.70 -1.52
C ALA A 227 15.64 0.45 -0.68
N THR A 228 16.08 1.51 -1.35
CA THR A 228 16.65 2.70 -0.70
C THR A 228 15.58 3.60 -0.10
N ALA A 229 14.42 3.68 -0.76
CA ALA A 229 13.30 4.48 -0.28
C ALA A 229 11.95 3.77 -0.50
N LEU A 230 11.00 4.09 0.39
CA LEU A 230 9.60 3.70 0.30
C LEU A 230 8.75 4.97 0.13
N VAL A 231 8.00 5.07 -0.97
CA VAL A 231 7.11 6.20 -1.24
C VAL A 231 5.66 5.74 -1.13
N MET A 232 4.90 6.35 -0.24
CA MET A 232 3.47 6.04 -0.05
C MET A 232 2.61 7.19 -0.56
N VAL A 233 1.81 6.90 -1.59
CA VAL A 233 0.92 7.87 -2.21
C VAL A 233 -0.44 7.85 -1.52
N THR A 234 -0.93 9.03 -1.12
CA THR A 234 -2.20 9.20 -0.39
C THR A 234 -2.91 10.48 -0.82
N GLY A 235 -4.15 10.70 -0.36
CA GLY A 235 -4.97 11.85 -0.75
C GLY A 235 -4.61 13.17 -0.09
N VAL A 236 -3.46 13.25 0.62
CA VAL A 236 -2.96 14.49 1.22
C VAL A 236 -1.51 14.72 0.85
N ASP A 237 -1.11 15.98 0.79
CA ASP A 237 0.24 16.38 0.36
C ASP A 237 1.32 15.97 1.36
N ALA A 238 1.01 16.00 2.65
CA ALA A 238 1.94 15.67 3.72
C ALA A 238 1.18 15.25 4.99
N VAL A 239 1.88 14.60 5.91
CA VAL A 239 1.38 14.26 7.24
C VAL A 239 1.20 15.53 8.08
N ALA A 240 0.16 15.57 8.89
CA ALA A 240 -0.06 16.65 9.86
C ALA A 240 -0.38 16.08 11.25
N ILE A 241 0.02 16.80 12.29
CA ILE A 241 -0.47 16.63 13.65
C ILE A 241 -1.61 17.61 13.92
N ASP A 242 -2.44 17.34 14.93
CA ASP A 242 -3.64 18.10 15.27
C ASP A 242 -4.56 18.32 14.07
N PHE A 243 -4.67 17.27 13.22
CA PHE A 243 -5.40 17.33 11.96
C PHE A 243 -6.86 17.73 12.13
N GLY A 244 -7.32 18.69 11.31
CA GLY A 244 -8.68 19.20 11.33
C GLY A 244 -8.96 20.22 12.46
N THR A 245 -7.94 20.66 13.20
CA THR A 245 -8.04 21.69 14.26
C THR A 245 -7.36 23.00 13.82
N PRO A 246 -7.63 24.13 14.51
CA PRO A 246 -6.90 25.37 14.25
C PRO A 246 -5.40 25.28 14.55
N GLN A 247 -4.94 24.27 15.28
CA GLN A 247 -3.55 24.02 15.63
C GLN A 247 -2.86 23.07 14.66
N GLN A 248 -3.53 22.65 13.60
CA GLN A 248 -2.97 21.73 12.62
C GLN A 248 -1.60 22.19 12.12
N LYS A 249 -0.62 21.29 12.19
CA LYS A 249 0.75 21.54 11.72
C LYS A 249 1.17 20.47 10.73
N THR A 250 1.49 20.87 9.51
CA THR A 250 2.06 20.00 8.49
C THR A 250 3.53 19.70 8.78
N LEU A 251 3.92 18.45 8.61
CA LEU A 251 5.28 17.95 8.85
C LEU A 251 5.93 17.60 7.51
N HIS A 252 7.02 18.26 7.13
CA HIS A 252 7.76 17.94 5.91
C HIS A 252 8.96 17.01 6.16
N GLU A 253 9.48 17.00 7.37
CA GLU A 253 10.48 16.06 7.85
C GLU A 253 10.04 15.55 9.21
N LEU A 254 10.14 14.24 9.42
CA LEU A 254 9.66 13.57 10.62
C LEU A 254 10.66 12.47 11.00
N PRO A 255 11.53 12.71 11.99
CA PRO A 255 12.40 11.67 12.55
C PRO A 255 11.61 10.51 13.13
N VAL A 256 12.14 9.28 13.02
CA VAL A 256 11.41 8.07 13.46
C VAL A 256 10.99 8.12 14.92
N ASP A 257 11.82 8.66 15.83
CA ASP A 257 11.49 8.76 17.25
C ASP A 257 10.30 9.73 17.49
N GLU A 258 10.23 10.82 16.72
CA GLU A 258 9.09 11.75 16.77
C GLU A 258 7.83 11.11 16.17
N ALA A 259 7.97 10.34 15.09
CA ALA A 259 6.85 9.63 14.48
C ALA A 259 6.25 8.61 15.45
N GLU A 260 7.09 7.84 16.15
CA GLU A 260 6.66 6.90 17.20
C GLU A 260 5.95 7.61 18.34
N ARG A 261 6.50 8.73 18.80
CA ARG A 261 5.87 9.55 19.86
C ARG A 261 4.49 10.04 19.43
N TYR A 262 4.36 10.66 18.26
CA TYR A 262 3.07 11.14 17.74
C TYR A 262 2.07 10.01 17.50
N THR A 263 2.54 8.82 17.12
CA THR A 263 1.70 7.63 17.00
C THR A 263 1.14 7.23 18.39
N ALA A 264 2.00 7.21 19.43
CA ALA A 264 1.60 6.90 20.79
C ALA A 264 0.63 7.96 21.38
N GLU A 265 0.76 9.21 20.97
CA GLU A 265 -0.14 10.33 21.31
C GLU A 265 -1.47 10.28 20.52
N GLY A 266 -1.68 9.31 19.61
CA GLY A 266 -2.91 9.16 18.84
C GLY A 266 -3.09 10.19 17.71
N GLN A 267 -2.01 10.84 17.25
CA GLN A 267 -2.07 11.86 16.20
C GLN A 267 -2.45 11.31 14.82
N PHE A 268 -2.27 10.03 14.58
CA PHE A 268 -2.50 9.41 13.27
C PHE A 268 -3.67 8.43 13.32
N PRO A 269 -4.80 8.72 12.62
CA PRO A 269 -5.98 7.87 12.65
C PRO A 269 -5.69 6.43 12.21
N PRO A 270 -6.18 5.41 12.97
CA PRO A 270 -6.10 4.02 12.55
C PRO A 270 -6.86 3.80 11.23
N GLY A 271 -6.36 2.90 10.38
CA GLY A 271 -6.98 2.57 9.08
C GLY A 271 -6.72 3.57 7.95
N SER A 272 -6.10 4.73 8.22
CA SER A 272 -5.75 5.70 7.18
C SER A 272 -4.29 6.15 7.24
N MET A 273 -3.95 7.17 8.04
CA MET A 273 -2.58 7.68 8.18
C MET A 273 -1.71 6.79 9.09
N GLY A 274 -2.29 6.20 10.13
CA GLY A 274 -1.58 5.34 11.09
C GLY A 274 -0.75 4.24 10.43
N PRO A 275 -1.35 3.35 9.62
CA PRO A 275 -0.60 2.30 8.91
C PRO A 275 0.53 2.81 8.02
N LYS A 276 0.37 3.99 7.40
CA LYS A 276 1.42 4.59 6.56
C LYS A 276 2.61 5.06 7.37
N VAL A 277 2.35 5.79 8.46
CA VAL A 277 3.43 6.26 9.35
C VAL A 277 4.13 5.07 9.99
N GLU A 278 3.38 4.07 10.46
CA GLU A 278 3.95 2.86 11.05
C GLU A 278 4.81 2.07 10.05
N SER A 279 4.32 1.86 8.81
CA SER A 279 5.08 1.20 7.74
C SER A 279 6.34 1.99 7.38
N ALA A 280 6.27 3.32 7.34
CA ALA A 280 7.40 4.19 7.09
C ALA A 280 8.46 4.08 8.18
N VAL A 281 8.04 4.12 9.44
CA VAL A 281 8.93 3.95 10.61
C VAL A 281 9.62 2.59 10.58
N ARG A 282 8.85 1.51 10.38
CA ARG A 282 9.40 0.14 10.29
C ARG A 282 10.45 0.04 9.19
N PHE A 283 10.17 0.58 8.00
CA PHE A 283 11.11 0.57 6.87
C PHE A 283 12.43 1.26 7.21
N VAL A 284 12.37 2.45 7.82
CA VAL A 284 13.58 3.20 8.19
C VAL A 284 14.34 2.50 9.33
N ARG A 285 13.63 1.93 10.33
CA ARG A 285 14.24 1.13 11.41
C ARG A 285 14.93 -0.13 10.88
N GLU A 286 14.43 -0.73 9.81
CA GLU A 286 15.03 -1.91 9.15
C GLU A 286 16.18 -1.54 8.18
N GLY A 287 16.62 -0.30 8.14
CA GLY A 287 17.79 0.16 7.37
C GLY A 287 17.47 0.89 6.08
N GLY A 288 16.21 1.14 5.76
CA GLY A 288 15.83 2.03 4.68
C GLY A 288 16.33 3.46 4.92
N ARG A 289 16.79 4.14 3.86
CA ARG A 289 17.33 5.50 3.99
C ARG A 289 16.25 6.51 4.37
N MET A 290 15.08 6.41 3.78
CA MET A 290 13.93 7.25 4.09
C MET A 290 12.62 6.64 3.56
N ALA A 291 11.50 7.00 4.18
CA ALA A 291 10.19 6.84 3.58
C ALA A 291 9.57 8.22 3.31
N VAL A 292 8.70 8.31 2.27
CA VAL A 292 8.02 9.54 1.91
C VAL A 292 6.54 9.29 1.81
N ILE A 293 5.72 10.12 2.46
CA ILE A 293 4.26 10.13 2.32
C ILE A 293 3.89 11.40 1.54
N THR A 294 3.21 11.25 0.40
CA THR A 294 2.96 12.33 -0.55
C THR A 294 1.65 12.15 -1.31
N SER A 295 1.20 13.19 -2.02
CA SER A 295 0.05 13.13 -2.93
C SER A 295 0.45 12.64 -4.34
N PRO A 296 -0.52 12.21 -5.17
CA PRO A 296 -0.28 11.84 -6.57
C PRO A 296 0.41 12.95 -7.37
N GLU A 297 0.01 14.20 -7.15
CA GLU A 297 0.49 15.38 -7.88
C GLU A 297 1.95 15.72 -7.57
N LYS A 298 2.43 15.29 -6.40
CA LYS A 298 3.80 15.56 -5.93
C LYS A 298 4.73 14.36 -6.06
N LEU A 299 4.20 13.20 -6.46
CA LEU A 299 4.94 11.94 -6.52
C LEU A 299 6.22 12.04 -7.35
N GLY A 300 6.17 12.58 -8.55
CA GLY A 300 7.33 12.67 -9.46
C GLY A 300 8.53 13.41 -8.86
N THR A 301 8.26 14.40 -7.99
CA THR A 301 9.30 15.21 -7.34
C THR A 301 9.53 14.86 -5.86
N ALA A 302 8.83 13.86 -5.31
CA ALA A 302 8.85 13.53 -3.89
C ALA A 302 10.25 13.18 -3.35
N LEU A 303 11.10 12.61 -4.19
CA LEU A 303 12.46 12.22 -3.84
C LEU A 303 13.53 13.25 -4.25
N ALA A 304 13.15 14.32 -4.97
CA ALA A 304 14.09 15.34 -5.41
C ALA A 304 14.71 16.08 -4.20
N PRO A 305 16.06 16.18 -4.10
CA PRO A 305 16.72 16.87 -2.99
C PRO A 305 16.32 18.34 -2.85
N SER A 306 15.98 18.98 -3.97
CA SER A 306 15.57 20.38 -4.05
C SER A 306 14.12 20.63 -3.60
N ASN A 307 13.27 19.59 -3.54
CA ASN A 307 11.86 19.72 -3.19
C ASN A 307 11.54 19.03 -1.87
N ARG A 308 11.98 19.61 -0.75
CA ARG A 308 11.74 19.05 0.60
C ARG A 308 10.28 19.17 1.07
N THR A 309 9.45 19.91 0.36
CA THR A 309 8.03 20.11 0.70
C THR A 309 7.07 19.26 -0.14
N ALA A 310 7.58 18.38 -0.99
CA ALA A 310 6.77 17.48 -1.82
C ALA A 310 6.16 16.29 -1.04
N GLY A 311 6.15 16.35 0.29
CA GLY A 311 5.62 15.30 1.15
C GLY A 311 6.14 15.43 2.57
N THR A 312 5.92 14.36 3.35
CA THR A 312 6.59 14.15 4.63
C THR A 312 7.68 13.10 4.46
N ARG A 313 8.91 13.45 4.77
CA ARG A 313 10.05 12.53 4.77
C ARG A 313 10.25 11.97 6.17
N ILE A 314 10.02 10.68 6.36
CA ILE A 314 10.37 9.95 7.57
C ILE A 314 11.83 9.50 7.41
N VAL A 315 12.67 9.92 8.35
CA VAL A 315 14.14 9.76 8.31
C VAL A 315 14.67 9.18 9.61
N PRO A 316 15.87 8.57 9.62
CA PRO A 316 16.50 8.16 10.87
C PRO A 316 16.63 9.35 11.83
N SER A 317 16.41 9.11 13.13
CA SER A 317 16.68 10.13 14.14
C SER A 317 18.18 10.43 14.18
N ALA A 318 18.53 11.69 14.43
CA ALA A 318 19.93 12.05 14.66
C ALA A 318 20.46 11.27 15.89
N PRO A 319 21.71 10.76 15.85
CA PRO A 319 22.28 10.12 17.02
C PRO A 319 22.24 11.11 18.18
N GLU A 320 21.74 10.67 19.33
CA GLU A 320 21.78 11.48 20.55
C GLU A 320 23.21 11.96 20.77
N SER A 321 23.43 13.27 20.67
CA SER A 321 24.72 13.84 21.10
C SER A 321 24.87 13.47 22.58
N LYS A 322 25.84 12.59 22.91
CA LYS A 322 26.19 12.28 24.29
C LYS A 322 26.33 13.62 25.01
N LYS A 323 25.38 13.99 25.85
CA LYS A 323 25.49 15.09 26.77
C LYS A 323 26.76 14.77 27.58
N ALA A 324 27.82 15.47 27.31
CA ALA A 324 29.05 15.38 28.10
C ALA A 324 28.64 15.66 29.54
N PHE A 325 28.67 14.64 30.37
CA PHE A 325 28.69 14.82 31.82
C PHE A 325 29.91 15.68 32.13
N ARG A 326 29.73 16.99 32.25
CA ARG A 326 30.69 17.83 32.93
C ARG A 326 30.49 17.48 34.40
N SER A 327 31.36 16.60 34.88
CA SER A 327 31.64 16.46 36.32
C SER A 327 32.21 17.78 36.81
N ALA A 328 31.47 18.39 37.73
CA ALA A 328 31.99 19.45 38.60
C ALA A 328 32.85 18.85 39.70
#